data_ccb182300dce282c5c3b278060fcfef6
#
_entry.id   ccb182300dce282c5c3b278060fcfef6
#
_cell.length_a   1.000
_cell.length_b   1.000
_cell.length_c   1.000
_cell.angle_alpha   90.00
_cell.angle_beta   90.00
_cell.angle_gamma   90.00
#
_symmetry.space_group_name_H-M   'P 1'
#
loop_
_entity.id
_entity.type
_entity.pdbx_description
1 polymer ?
#
loop_
_entity_poly.entity_id
_entity_poly.type
_entity_poly.pdbx_seq_one_letter_code
_entity_poly.pdbx_strand_id
1 'polypeptide(L)'
;KILRLLMQSPQRIFPVQVIYETVWGEPYFYVSNGTVMVHIRNLRMKVEHNPQNPQRICTVWGKGYRFAAQDISVRFVKENGKAGLAFENAVLPGQHRTDSTKVGLTSIETMMEKMHAACRIEQSGERFCITLLFPIALSVTPQA
;
A
#
# COMPACT_ATOMS: atom_id res chain seq x y z
N LYS A 1 10.43 9.38 -12.39
CA LYS A 1 9.31 10.12 -13.00
C LYS A 1 8.11 9.20 -13.31
N ILE A 2 8.27 8.07 -14.06
CA ILE A 2 7.14 7.15 -14.42
C ILE A 2 6.36 6.68 -13.19
N LEU A 3 7.04 6.14 -12.17
CA LEU A 3 6.37 5.64 -10.96
C LEU A 3 5.51 6.73 -10.31
N ARG A 4 6.04 7.96 -10.21
CA ARG A 4 5.29 9.10 -9.67
C ARG A 4 4.02 9.37 -10.48
N LEU A 5 4.11 9.36 -11.82
CA LEU A 5 2.95 9.56 -12.70
C LEU A 5 1.87 8.50 -12.44
N LEU A 6 2.26 7.23 -12.40
CA LEU A 6 1.31 6.14 -12.18
C LEU A 6 0.68 6.19 -10.77
N MET A 7 1.46 6.57 -9.74
CA MET A 7 0.98 6.65 -8.35
C MET A 7 0.10 7.88 -8.08
N GLN A 8 0.19 8.95 -8.86
CA GLN A 8 -0.68 10.13 -8.73
C GLN A 8 -2.14 9.85 -9.09
N SER A 9 -2.39 8.81 -9.89
CA SER A 9 -3.74 8.39 -10.26
C SER A 9 -3.81 6.85 -10.22
N PRO A 10 -3.90 6.26 -9.03
CA PRO A 10 -4.00 4.80 -8.89
C PRO A 10 -5.20 4.26 -9.68
N GLN A 11 -5.06 3.03 -10.17
CA GLN A 11 -6.04 2.33 -11.00
C GLN A 11 -6.28 2.94 -12.40
N ARG A 12 -5.86 4.18 -12.65
CA ARG A 12 -5.93 4.78 -13.99
C ARG A 12 -4.97 4.06 -14.94
N ILE A 13 -5.47 3.76 -16.14
CA ILE A 13 -4.64 3.20 -17.22
C ILE A 13 -3.97 4.35 -17.96
N PHE A 14 -2.66 4.28 -18.07
CA PHE A 14 -1.84 5.23 -18.82
C PHE A 14 -1.34 4.54 -20.10
N PRO A 15 -1.79 4.99 -21.29
CA PRO A 15 -1.22 4.55 -22.55
C PRO A 15 0.29 4.85 -22.62
N VAL A 16 1.04 4.02 -23.33
CA VAL A 16 2.50 4.18 -23.46
C VAL A 16 2.88 5.56 -24.01
N GLN A 17 2.10 6.05 -24.98
CA GLN A 17 2.27 7.38 -25.52
C GLN A 17 2.16 8.46 -24.44
N VAL A 18 1.09 8.42 -23.62
CA VAL A 18 0.89 9.40 -22.53
C VAL A 18 2.02 9.34 -21.51
N ILE A 19 2.50 8.14 -21.17
CA ILE A 19 3.65 7.98 -20.28
C ILE A 19 4.88 8.65 -20.88
N TYR A 20 5.17 8.39 -22.16
CA TYR A 20 6.34 8.91 -22.82
C TYR A 20 6.30 10.45 -22.89
N GLU A 21 5.24 11.00 -23.45
CA GLU A 21 5.08 12.46 -23.62
C GLU A 21 5.11 13.20 -22.29
N THR A 22 4.45 12.65 -21.25
CA THR A 22 4.43 13.28 -19.90
C THR A 22 5.81 13.24 -19.22
N VAL A 23 6.56 12.17 -19.40
CA VAL A 23 7.82 11.96 -18.65
C VAL A 23 9.04 12.58 -19.33
N TRP A 24 9.08 12.54 -20.64
CA TRP A 24 10.19 13.08 -21.44
C TRP A 24 9.92 14.46 -22.01
N GLY A 25 8.64 14.84 -22.20
CA GLY A 25 8.25 16.12 -22.78
C GLY A 25 8.45 16.18 -24.30
N GLU A 26 8.60 15.03 -24.94
CA GLU A 26 8.86 14.89 -26.35
C GLU A 26 7.70 14.19 -27.07
N PRO A 27 7.48 14.46 -28.36
CA PRO A 27 6.48 13.74 -29.14
C PRO A 27 6.77 12.24 -29.17
N TYR A 28 5.71 11.46 -29.04
CA TYR A 28 5.81 10.01 -29.08
C TYR A 28 5.95 9.49 -30.50
N PHE A 29 6.91 8.58 -30.71
CA PHE A 29 7.08 7.78 -31.91
C PHE A 29 7.04 6.29 -31.56
N TYR A 30 6.70 5.45 -32.53
CA TYR A 30 6.59 4.00 -32.31
C TYR A 30 7.85 3.38 -31.66
N VAL A 31 9.02 3.86 -32.03
CA VAL A 31 10.31 3.44 -31.42
C VAL A 31 10.42 3.79 -29.92
N SER A 32 9.66 4.77 -29.44
CA SER A 32 9.64 5.19 -28.03
C SER A 32 9.01 4.13 -27.11
N ASN A 33 8.29 3.16 -27.67
CA ASN A 33 7.74 2.03 -26.91
C ASN A 33 8.83 1.30 -26.13
N GLY A 34 9.94 0.98 -26.77
CA GLY A 34 11.06 0.28 -26.14
C GLY A 34 11.59 1.01 -24.92
N THR A 35 11.69 2.33 -24.98
CA THR A 35 12.14 3.17 -23.88
C THR A 35 11.23 3.01 -22.66
N VAL A 36 9.92 3.15 -22.84
CA VAL A 36 8.96 2.99 -21.72
C VAL A 36 9.00 1.58 -21.15
N MET A 37 9.03 0.55 -22.01
CA MET A 37 9.06 -0.85 -21.57
C MET A 37 10.30 -1.18 -20.73
N VAL A 38 11.49 -0.69 -21.12
CA VAL A 38 12.73 -0.89 -20.35
C VAL A 38 12.62 -0.21 -18.98
N HIS A 39 12.09 0.99 -18.92
CA HIS A 39 11.90 1.69 -17.66
C HIS A 39 10.87 1.01 -16.76
N ILE A 40 9.77 0.50 -17.31
CA ILE A 40 8.77 -0.30 -16.55
C ILE A 40 9.41 -1.57 -16.00
N ARG A 41 10.19 -2.31 -16.82
CA ARG A 41 10.94 -3.47 -16.36
C ARG A 41 11.85 -3.13 -15.18
N ASN A 42 12.65 -2.07 -15.32
CA ASN A 42 13.58 -1.64 -14.28
C ASN A 42 12.86 -1.18 -12.99
N LEU A 43 11.70 -0.55 -13.13
CA LEU A 43 10.86 -0.22 -11.98
C LEU A 43 10.34 -1.48 -11.29
N ARG A 44 9.82 -2.45 -12.04
CA ARG A 44 9.36 -3.72 -11.49
C ARG A 44 10.44 -4.44 -10.69
N MET A 45 11.67 -4.47 -11.20
CA MET A 45 12.82 -5.04 -10.48
C MET A 45 13.07 -4.39 -9.12
N LYS A 46 12.64 -3.14 -8.91
CA LYS A 46 12.85 -2.38 -7.67
C LYS A 46 11.66 -2.40 -6.72
N VAL A 47 10.44 -2.46 -7.26
CA VAL A 47 9.24 -2.24 -6.45
C VAL A 47 8.35 -3.48 -6.30
N GLU A 48 8.50 -4.48 -7.18
CA GLU A 48 7.73 -5.71 -7.10
C GLU A 48 8.47 -6.77 -6.28
N HIS A 49 7.73 -7.59 -5.57
CA HIS A 49 8.29 -8.78 -4.95
C HIS A 49 8.72 -9.81 -6.01
N ASN A 50 7.88 -10.00 -7.02
CA ASN A 50 8.19 -10.83 -8.19
C ASN A 50 7.98 -10.01 -9.47
N PRO A 51 9.06 -9.53 -10.12
CA PRO A 51 8.96 -8.75 -11.35
C PRO A 51 8.32 -9.46 -12.54
N GLN A 52 8.33 -10.80 -12.54
CA GLN A 52 7.70 -11.61 -13.59
C GLN A 52 6.17 -11.73 -13.39
N ASN A 53 5.70 -11.57 -12.15
CA ASN A 53 4.28 -11.50 -11.81
C ASN A 53 3.96 -10.20 -11.06
N PRO A 54 3.99 -9.04 -11.77
CA PRO A 54 3.87 -7.73 -11.16
C PRO A 54 2.46 -7.49 -10.63
N GLN A 55 2.37 -7.02 -9.38
CA GLN A 55 1.12 -6.73 -8.70
C GLN A 55 0.88 -5.22 -8.53
N ARG A 56 1.95 -4.41 -8.51
CA ARG A 56 1.88 -2.95 -8.35
C ARG A 56 1.84 -2.23 -9.68
N ILE A 57 2.77 -2.55 -10.59
CA ILE A 57 2.80 -1.96 -11.93
C ILE A 57 2.25 -2.97 -12.93
N CYS A 58 0.94 -2.95 -13.10
CA CYS A 58 0.23 -3.91 -13.94
C CYS A 58 0.21 -3.50 -15.40
N THR A 59 0.42 -4.48 -16.30
CA THR A 59 0.15 -4.30 -17.73
C THR A 59 -1.34 -4.49 -17.99
N VAL A 60 -1.93 -3.55 -18.72
CA VAL A 60 -3.26 -3.71 -19.28
C VAL A 60 -3.08 -3.90 -20.78
N TRP A 61 -3.22 -5.13 -21.24
CA TRP A 61 -2.92 -5.52 -22.61
C TRP A 61 -3.66 -4.65 -23.64
N GLY A 62 -2.95 -4.16 -24.61
CA GLY A 62 -3.46 -3.27 -25.65
C GLY A 62 -3.80 -1.85 -25.18
N LYS A 63 -3.68 -1.52 -23.89
CA LYS A 63 -4.07 -0.21 -23.33
C LYS A 63 -2.93 0.55 -22.65
N GLY A 64 -1.96 -0.14 -22.03
CA GLY A 64 -0.83 0.50 -21.36
C GLY A 64 -0.56 -0.06 -19.96
N TYR A 65 -0.24 0.83 -19.02
CA TYR A 65 0.12 0.47 -17.66
C TYR A 65 -0.72 1.20 -16.63
N ARG A 66 -0.93 0.57 -15.49
CA ARG A 66 -1.57 1.18 -14.31
C ARG A 66 -0.82 0.82 -13.04
N PHE A 67 -0.93 1.66 -12.03
CA PHE A 67 -0.53 1.33 -10.67
C PHE A 67 -1.75 0.75 -9.94
N ALA A 68 -1.63 -0.50 -9.50
CA ALA A 68 -2.63 -1.10 -8.65
C ALA A 68 -2.31 -0.70 -7.20
N ALA A 69 -2.99 0.31 -6.70
CA ALA A 69 -2.96 0.60 -5.27
C ALA A 69 -3.71 -0.51 -4.55
N GLN A 70 -3.12 -1.03 -3.48
CA GLN A 70 -3.89 -1.78 -2.51
C GLN A 70 -4.68 -0.75 -1.70
N ASP A 71 -5.99 -0.91 -1.65
CA ASP A 71 -6.81 -0.08 -0.80
C ASP A 71 -6.51 -0.42 0.66
N ILE A 72 -6.11 0.60 1.41
CA ILE A 72 -6.02 0.50 2.86
C ILE A 72 -7.28 1.13 3.42
N SER A 73 -8.11 0.33 4.09
CA SER A 73 -9.24 0.87 4.82
C SER A 73 -8.80 1.25 6.23
N VAL A 74 -9.25 2.39 6.69
CA VAL A 74 -9.04 2.86 8.06
C VAL A 74 -10.41 3.11 8.67
N ARG A 75 -10.68 2.48 9.81
CA ARG A 75 -11.94 2.66 10.52
C ARG A 75 -11.72 2.93 12.00
N PHE A 76 -12.56 3.77 12.57
CA PHE A 76 -12.60 3.99 14.00
C PHE A 76 -13.24 2.78 14.71
N VAL A 77 -12.64 2.36 15.82
CA VAL A 77 -13.10 1.23 16.64
C VAL A 77 -13.20 1.69 18.09
N LYS A 78 -14.29 1.31 18.75
CA LYS A 78 -14.47 1.52 20.19
C LYS A 78 -14.97 0.23 20.82
N GLU A 79 -14.21 -0.31 21.75
CA GLU A 79 -14.56 -1.54 22.48
C GLU A 79 -13.92 -1.56 23.87
N ASN A 80 -14.62 -2.13 24.84
CA ASN A 80 -14.11 -2.38 26.20
C ASN A 80 -13.45 -1.15 26.87
N GLY A 81 -14.04 0.05 26.74
CA GLY A 81 -13.49 1.27 27.32
C GLY A 81 -12.24 1.81 26.65
N LYS A 82 -11.88 1.29 25.49
CA LYS A 82 -10.80 1.75 24.63
C LYS A 82 -11.33 2.23 23.29
N ALA A 83 -10.62 3.16 22.65
CA ALA A 83 -10.91 3.62 21.31
C ALA A 83 -9.64 3.70 20.47
N GLY A 84 -9.78 3.55 19.17
CA GLY A 84 -8.63 3.57 18.29
C GLY A 84 -8.95 3.38 16.83
N LEU A 85 -7.99 2.90 16.08
CA LEU A 85 -8.08 2.73 14.63
C LEU A 85 -7.77 1.29 14.24
N ALA A 86 -8.55 0.76 13.32
CA ALA A 86 -8.24 -0.46 12.60
C ALA A 86 -7.81 -0.12 11.18
N PHE A 87 -6.68 -0.69 10.77
CA PHE A 87 -6.10 -0.58 9.43
C PHE A 87 -6.23 -1.94 8.77
N GLU A 88 -6.87 -1.99 7.63
CA GLU A 88 -7.08 -3.23 6.89
C GLU A 88 -6.60 -3.06 5.45
N ASN A 89 -5.85 -4.03 4.96
CA ASN A 89 -5.43 -4.10 3.55
C ASN A 89 -5.58 -5.53 3.01
N ALA A 90 -5.77 -5.63 1.70
CA ALA A 90 -5.74 -6.92 1.02
C ALA A 90 -4.30 -7.47 1.01
N VAL A 91 -4.19 -8.78 1.23
CA VAL A 91 -2.94 -9.54 1.05
C VAL A 91 -3.06 -10.30 -0.26
N LEU A 92 -2.08 -10.12 -1.14
CA LEU A 92 -2.11 -10.79 -2.43
C LEU A 92 -1.86 -12.30 -2.27
N PRO A 93 -2.60 -13.15 -3.03
CA PRO A 93 -2.37 -14.58 -3.03
C PRO A 93 -0.91 -14.91 -3.37
N GLY A 94 -0.30 -15.82 -2.61
CA GLY A 94 1.09 -16.24 -2.79
C GLY A 94 2.14 -15.34 -2.12
N GLN A 95 1.76 -14.26 -1.48
CA GLN A 95 2.60 -13.58 -0.51
C GLN A 95 2.58 -14.36 0.82
N HIS A 96 3.20 -15.54 0.82
CA HIS A 96 3.65 -16.08 2.09
C HIS A 96 4.62 -15.07 2.69
N ARG A 97 4.38 -14.71 3.92
CA ARG A 97 5.27 -13.91 4.76
C ARG A 97 6.68 -14.55 4.67
N THR A 98 7.45 -14.17 3.63
CA THR A 98 8.89 -14.30 3.74
C THR A 98 9.26 -13.60 5.01
N ASP A 99 10.16 -14.16 5.80
CA ASP A 99 10.65 -13.67 7.09
C ASP A 99 11.01 -12.17 7.06
N SER A 100 10.02 -11.36 6.72
CA SER A 100 9.98 -9.93 7.00
C SER A 100 10.15 -9.86 8.50
N THR A 101 11.31 -9.40 8.90
CA THR A 101 11.72 -9.27 10.29
C THR A 101 10.51 -8.85 11.12
N LYS A 102 10.05 -9.72 12.01
CA LYS A 102 8.97 -9.47 12.98
C LYS A 102 9.21 -8.21 13.82
N VAL A 103 10.41 -7.61 13.67
CA VAL A 103 10.90 -6.42 14.36
C VAL A 103 9.92 -5.25 14.32
N GLY A 104 9.29 -4.97 13.17
CA GLY A 104 8.34 -3.86 13.07
C GLY A 104 7.07 -4.09 13.89
N LEU A 105 6.47 -5.28 13.82
CA LEU A 105 5.26 -5.62 14.56
C LEU A 105 5.53 -5.75 16.05
N THR A 106 6.62 -6.41 16.44
CA THR A 106 7.05 -6.52 17.84
C THR A 106 7.34 -5.15 18.46
N SER A 107 7.91 -4.22 17.69
CA SER A 107 8.12 -2.84 18.14
C SER A 107 6.80 -2.11 18.41
N ILE A 108 5.79 -2.31 17.55
CA ILE A 108 4.46 -1.74 17.77
C ILE A 108 3.80 -2.34 19.01
N GLU A 109 3.84 -3.66 19.18
CA GLU A 109 3.30 -4.34 20.35
C GLU A 109 3.93 -3.82 21.64
N THR A 110 5.26 -3.76 21.69
CA THR A 110 6.00 -3.24 22.87
C THR A 110 5.67 -1.78 23.17
N MET A 111 5.51 -0.95 22.15
CA MET A 111 5.13 0.45 22.32
C MET A 111 3.70 0.58 22.86
N MET A 112 2.77 -0.22 22.34
CA MET A 112 1.38 -0.23 22.78
C MET A 112 1.25 -0.70 24.24
N GLU A 113 2.01 -1.71 24.65
CA GLU A 113 2.05 -2.16 26.06
C GLU A 113 2.50 -1.04 27.00
N LYS A 114 3.57 -0.32 26.67
CA LYS A 114 4.05 0.84 27.45
C LYS A 114 3.01 1.94 27.62
N MET A 115 2.09 2.07 26.68
CA MET A 115 0.99 3.04 26.71
C MET A 115 -0.31 2.49 27.32
N HIS A 116 -0.29 1.29 27.93
CA HIS A 116 -1.49 0.57 28.39
C HIS A 116 -2.56 0.41 27.30
N ALA A 117 -2.13 0.42 26.07
CA ALA A 117 -2.93 0.25 24.88
C ALA A 117 -2.97 -1.21 24.43
N ALA A 118 -3.87 -1.56 23.52
CA ALA A 118 -3.94 -2.89 22.96
C ALA A 118 -3.63 -2.87 21.46
N CYS A 119 -2.82 -3.82 21.02
CA CYS A 119 -2.58 -4.10 19.62
C CYS A 119 -3.16 -5.48 19.28
N ARG A 120 -3.95 -5.55 18.24
CA ARG A 120 -4.46 -6.82 17.70
C ARG A 120 -4.06 -6.93 16.24
N ILE A 121 -3.42 -8.03 15.88
CA ILE A 121 -2.98 -8.31 14.52
C ILE A 121 -3.69 -9.57 14.06
N GLU A 122 -4.46 -9.45 13.00
CA GLU A 122 -5.24 -10.53 12.43
C GLU A 122 -4.90 -10.69 10.95
N GLN A 123 -4.70 -11.93 10.52
CA GLN A 123 -4.58 -12.27 9.11
C GLN A 123 -5.54 -13.40 8.81
N SER A 124 -6.49 -13.17 7.94
CA SER A 124 -7.46 -14.15 7.50
C SER A 124 -7.56 -14.14 5.98
N GLY A 125 -7.12 -15.25 5.36
CA GLY A 125 -7.12 -15.38 3.90
C GLY A 125 -6.34 -14.25 3.23
N GLU A 126 -7.04 -13.46 2.42
CA GLU A 126 -6.48 -12.35 1.64
C GLU A 126 -6.54 -11.00 2.36
N ARG A 127 -6.77 -10.98 3.67
CA ARG A 127 -6.88 -9.75 4.46
C ARG A 127 -5.91 -9.75 5.62
N PHE A 128 -5.29 -8.60 5.83
CA PHE A 128 -4.44 -8.29 6.96
C PHE A 128 -5.03 -7.08 7.69
N CYS A 129 -5.23 -7.20 9.00
CA CYS A 129 -5.79 -6.14 9.83
C CYS A 129 -4.90 -5.89 11.04
N ILE A 130 -4.60 -4.63 11.32
CA ILE A 130 -4.02 -4.16 12.58
C ILE A 130 -5.03 -3.27 13.26
N THR A 131 -5.36 -3.58 14.51
CA THR A 131 -6.21 -2.73 15.36
C THR A 131 -5.40 -2.21 16.54
N LEU A 132 -5.36 -0.88 16.68
CA LEU A 132 -4.67 -0.18 17.75
C LEU A 132 -5.72 0.50 18.64
N LEU A 133 -5.79 0.14 19.92
CA LEU A 133 -6.79 0.61 20.87
C LEU A 133 -6.12 1.26 22.07
N PHE A 134 -6.46 2.50 22.35
CA PHE A 134 -5.96 3.28 23.48
C PHE A 134 -7.03 3.43 24.55
N PRO A 135 -6.68 3.48 25.85
CA PRO A 135 -7.61 3.78 26.91
C PRO A 135 -8.31 5.11 26.66
N ILE A 136 -9.63 5.16 26.82
CA ILE A 136 -10.37 6.41 26.81
C ILE A 136 -10.21 7.02 28.19
N ALA A 137 -9.53 8.19 28.29
CA ALA A 137 -9.58 8.98 29.50
C ALA A 137 -11.04 9.43 29.73
N LEU A 138 -11.67 8.93 30.79
CA LEU A 138 -12.93 9.51 31.24
C LEU A 138 -12.63 10.94 31.63
N SER A 139 -13.18 11.91 30.90
CA SER A 139 -13.13 13.30 31.31
C SER A 139 -13.81 13.40 32.67
N VAL A 140 -13.01 13.64 33.72
CA VAL A 140 -13.54 14.05 35.00
C VAL A 140 -14.16 15.42 34.75
N THR A 141 -15.49 15.47 34.76
CA THR A 141 -16.22 16.75 34.74
C THR A 141 -15.79 17.51 36.00
N PRO A 142 -15.28 18.75 35.89
CA PRO A 142 -15.03 19.53 37.08
C PRO A 142 -16.37 19.74 37.78
N GLN A 143 -16.47 19.26 38.99
CA GLN A 143 -17.59 19.69 39.84
C GLN A 143 -17.42 21.18 40.11
N ALA A 144 -18.47 21.91 39.74
CA ALA A 144 -18.62 23.34 40.06
C ALA A 144 -18.90 23.52 41.55
#